data_8782e5943f2c6123f4f465641d3a728a
#
_entry.id   8782e5943f2c6123f4f465641d3a728a
#
_cell.length_a   1.000
_cell.length_b   1.000
_cell.length_c   1.000
_cell.angle_alpha   90.00
_cell.angle_beta   90.00
_cell.angle_gamma   90.00
#
_symmetry.space_group_name_H-M   'P 1'
#
loop_
_entity.id
_entity.type
_entity.pdbx_description
1 polymer ?
#
loop_
_entity_poly.entity_id
_entity_poly.type
_entity_poly.pdbx_seq_one_letter_code
_entity_poly.pdbx_strand_id
1 'polypeptide(L)'
;MARVRLIFSKRGRVCFVPHVEMPALFCRAFRRAGARIQLTEGMSPRPKISLGPALPVGVPALEEPLEVWVEHWEGGIGESVNDFLPQGVTVLRFGVVEGRPRLNEECVAALYGVYFRETRAFERIRAMVSDGWVPVGRTLDISASEGWMDVAVASPGQIGGGTIVKSLVKEGVVRSWSELLVTRLAVGGWSGERVTPLTCEGGEPG
;
A
#
# COMPACT_ATOMS: atom_id res chain seq x y z
N MET A 1 -16.06 15.49 -15.23
CA MET A 1 -15.82 14.76 -13.97
C MET A 1 -14.86 13.63 -14.25
N ALA A 2 -13.79 13.47 -13.47
CA ALA A 2 -12.82 12.40 -13.66
C ALA A 2 -12.58 11.65 -12.36
N ARG A 3 -12.41 10.33 -12.44
CA ARG A 3 -11.87 9.48 -11.38
C ARG A 3 -10.41 9.25 -11.69
N VAL A 4 -9.54 9.73 -10.84
CA VAL A 4 -8.09 9.65 -11.03
C VAL A 4 -7.52 8.69 -10.01
N ARG A 5 -6.77 7.71 -10.48
CA ARG A 5 -5.99 6.80 -9.64
C ARG A 5 -4.56 7.31 -9.53
N LEU A 6 -4.02 7.21 -8.33
CA LEU A 6 -2.62 7.47 -8.05
C LEU A 6 -2.02 6.23 -7.41
N ILE A 7 -0.77 5.98 -7.72
CA ILE A 7 0.08 5.05 -7.00
C ILE A 7 1.12 5.88 -6.26
N PHE A 8 1.23 5.70 -4.95
CA PHE A 8 2.13 6.49 -4.12
C PHE A 8 2.98 5.63 -3.19
N SER A 9 4.12 6.14 -2.79
CA SER A 9 4.93 5.57 -1.72
C SER A 9 4.75 6.33 -0.41
N LYS A 10 4.96 5.63 0.71
CA LYS A 10 4.90 6.17 2.07
C LYS A 10 6.11 5.67 2.86
N ARG A 11 7.06 6.56 3.18
CA ARG A 11 8.36 6.20 3.79
C ARG A 11 8.76 7.18 4.90
N GLY A 12 9.67 6.77 5.76
CA GLY A 12 10.20 7.62 6.82
C GLY A 12 9.17 7.99 7.89
N ARG A 13 9.23 9.21 8.41
CA ARG A 13 8.40 9.64 9.55
C ARG A 13 6.90 9.64 9.25
N VAL A 14 6.52 9.85 8.01
CA VAL A 14 5.09 9.84 7.61
C VAL A 14 4.45 8.45 7.76
N CYS A 15 5.23 7.37 7.89
CA CYS A 15 4.70 6.04 8.18
C CYS A 15 3.91 6.00 9.50
N PHE A 16 4.19 6.93 10.43
CA PHE A 16 3.45 7.06 11.68
C PHE A 16 2.13 7.85 11.56
N VAL A 17 1.85 8.44 10.41
CA VAL A 17 0.52 9.02 10.12
C VAL A 17 -0.47 7.87 9.91
N PRO A 18 -1.58 7.80 10.67
CA PRO A 18 -2.59 6.76 10.52
C PRO A 18 -3.20 6.75 9.11
N HIS A 19 -3.61 5.55 8.66
CA HIS A 19 -4.24 5.40 7.35
C HIS A 19 -5.47 6.30 7.16
N VAL A 20 -6.27 6.46 8.20
CA VAL A 20 -7.49 7.29 8.19
C VAL A 20 -7.23 8.79 8.00
N GLU A 21 -6.00 9.27 8.26
CA GLU A 21 -5.60 10.66 8.07
C GLU A 21 -5.08 10.95 6.64
N MET A 22 -4.73 9.91 5.89
CA MET A 22 -4.17 10.05 4.54
C MET A 22 -5.13 10.77 3.57
N PRO A 23 -6.46 10.53 3.56
CA PRO A 23 -7.37 11.29 2.69
C PRO A 23 -7.33 12.80 2.94
N ALA A 24 -7.22 13.22 4.19
CA ALA A 24 -7.15 14.65 4.54
C ALA A 24 -5.81 15.26 4.06
N LEU A 25 -4.72 14.51 4.14
CA LEU A 25 -3.41 14.90 3.65
C LEU A 25 -3.45 15.11 2.13
N PHE A 26 -3.91 14.12 1.38
CA PHE A 26 -4.05 14.22 -0.08
C PHE A 26 -5.05 15.29 -0.50
N CYS A 27 -6.17 15.45 0.20
CA CYS A 27 -7.13 16.50 -0.08
C CYS A 27 -6.48 17.89 -0.03
N ARG A 28 -5.64 18.17 0.98
CA ARG A 28 -4.91 19.44 1.08
C ARG A 28 -3.91 19.63 -0.06
N ALA A 29 -3.16 18.57 -0.43
CA ALA A 29 -2.20 18.62 -1.53
C ALA A 29 -2.89 18.90 -2.87
N PHE A 30 -3.94 18.15 -3.19
CA PHE A 30 -4.73 18.34 -4.41
C PHE A 30 -5.33 19.75 -4.53
N ARG A 31 -5.91 20.28 -3.43
CA ARG A 31 -6.46 21.63 -3.44
C ARG A 31 -5.40 22.70 -3.68
N ARG A 32 -4.20 22.53 -3.13
CA ARG A 32 -3.07 23.42 -3.39
C ARG A 32 -2.54 23.31 -4.82
N ALA A 33 -2.60 22.12 -5.40
CA ALA A 33 -2.30 21.90 -6.81
C ALA A 33 -3.39 22.39 -7.77
N GLY A 34 -4.47 23.03 -7.26
CA GLY A 34 -5.55 23.60 -8.06
C GLY A 34 -6.72 22.66 -8.35
N ALA A 35 -6.71 21.41 -7.85
CA ALA A 35 -7.79 20.46 -8.09
C ALA A 35 -9.06 20.81 -7.30
N ARG A 36 -10.21 20.72 -7.96
CA ARG A 36 -11.53 20.75 -7.33
C ARG A 36 -12.02 19.33 -7.09
N ILE A 37 -11.88 18.87 -5.83
CA ILE A 37 -12.30 17.52 -5.42
C ILE A 37 -13.81 17.51 -5.21
N GLN A 38 -14.46 16.49 -5.77
CA GLN A 38 -15.88 16.23 -5.53
C GLN A 38 -16.12 15.86 -4.06
N LEU A 39 -17.31 16.18 -3.60
CA LEU A 39 -17.77 15.75 -2.29
C LEU A 39 -18.64 14.50 -2.41
N THR A 40 -18.66 13.71 -1.36
CA THR A 40 -19.61 12.59 -1.24
C THR A 40 -21.03 13.13 -1.04
N GLU A 41 -22.01 12.38 -1.49
CA GLU A 41 -23.42 12.67 -1.23
C GLU A 41 -23.78 12.34 0.23
N GLY A 42 -24.78 13.03 0.78
CA GLY A 42 -25.32 12.77 2.12
C GLY A 42 -25.20 13.97 3.08
N MET A 43 -25.62 13.75 4.32
CA MET A 43 -25.77 14.82 5.34
C MET A 43 -24.44 15.43 5.84
N SER A 44 -23.31 14.75 5.63
CA SER A 44 -21.98 15.21 5.99
C SER A 44 -21.02 15.05 4.81
N PRO A 45 -21.08 15.91 3.80
CA PRO A 45 -20.25 15.81 2.61
C PRO A 45 -18.75 15.83 2.94
N ARG A 46 -18.00 14.89 2.39
CA ARG A 46 -16.54 14.77 2.56
C ARG A 46 -15.86 14.70 1.19
N PRO A 47 -14.58 15.11 1.07
CA PRO A 47 -13.82 14.91 -0.16
C PRO A 47 -13.91 13.45 -0.62
N LYS A 48 -14.28 13.24 -1.88
CA LYS A 48 -14.45 11.90 -2.46
C LYS A 48 -13.08 11.33 -2.82
N ILE A 49 -12.44 10.70 -1.83
CA ILE A 49 -11.13 10.05 -1.91
C ILE A 49 -11.28 8.63 -1.37
N SER A 50 -10.78 7.64 -2.10
CA SER A 50 -10.74 6.24 -1.70
C SER A 50 -9.28 5.81 -1.56
N LEU A 51 -8.96 5.15 -0.45
CA LEU A 51 -7.68 4.50 -0.24
C LEU A 51 -7.80 2.99 -0.49
N GLY A 52 -6.70 2.38 -0.87
CA GLY A 52 -6.56 0.93 -0.86
C GLY A 52 -6.66 0.33 0.56
N PRO A 53 -6.37 -0.97 0.72
CA PRO A 53 -6.45 -1.65 2.01
C PRO A 53 -5.61 -0.99 3.09
N ALA A 54 -6.12 -0.97 4.33
CA ALA A 54 -5.46 -0.30 5.45
C ALA A 54 -4.01 -0.76 5.64
N LEU A 55 -3.12 0.22 5.86
CA LEU A 55 -1.71 0.00 6.17
C LEU A 55 -1.50 0.26 7.67
N PRO A 56 -0.88 -0.67 8.43
CA PRO A 56 -0.56 -0.44 9.82
C PRO A 56 0.36 0.77 10.02
N VAL A 57 0.19 1.46 11.15
CA VAL A 57 1.07 2.57 11.55
C VAL A 57 2.51 2.06 11.70
N GLY A 58 3.47 2.83 11.21
CA GLY A 58 4.89 2.49 11.24
C GLY A 58 5.37 1.59 10.09
N VAL A 59 4.46 1.05 9.26
CA VAL A 59 4.83 0.22 8.10
C VAL A 59 5.04 1.12 6.87
N PRO A 60 6.23 1.11 6.25
CA PRO A 60 6.47 1.72 4.96
C PRO A 60 5.69 1.02 3.86
N ALA A 61 5.41 1.74 2.77
CA ALA A 61 4.80 1.20 1.58
C ALA A 61 5.44 1.78 0.31
N LEU A 62 5.60 0.96 -0.70
CA LEU A 62 6.24 1.36 -1.95
C LEU A 62 5.23 1.72 -3.03
N GLU A 63 4.15 0.96 -3.16
CA GLU A 63 3.14 1.16 -4.20
C GLU A 63 1.72 1.00 -3.62
N GLU A 64 1.19 2.13 -3.09
CA GLU A 64 -0.14 2.21 -2.50
C GLU A 64 -1.10 2.87 -3.47
N PRO A 65 -2.27 2.28 -3.72
CA PRO A 65 -3.27 2.90 -4.56
C PRO A 65 -4.17 3.86 -3.78
N LEU A 66 -4.51 4.97 -4.43
CA LEU A 66 -5.50 5.94 -4.01
C LEU A 66 -6.33 6.38 -5.21
N GLU A 67 -7.59 6.69 -5.01
CA GLU A 67 -8.44 7.31 -6.03
C GLU A 67 -9.08 8.58 -5.50
N VAL A 68 -9.12 9.59 -6.36
CA VAL A 68 -9.77 10.87 -6.11
C VAL A 68 -10.74 11.20 -7.24
N TRP A 69 -11.90 11.75 -6.90
CA TRP A 69 -12.85 12.26 -7.89
C TRP A 69 -12.73 13.77 -7.97
N VAL A 70 -12.46 14.28 -9.17
CA VAL A 70 -12.28 15.70 -9.46
C VAL A 70 -13.27 16.19 -10.52
N GLU A 71 -13.61 17.47 -10.45
CA GLU A 71 -14.52 18.09 -11.44
C GLU A 71 -13.87 18.14 -12.83
N HIS A 72 -12.61 18.57 -12.88
CA HIS A 72 -11.78 18.60 -14.07
C HIS A 72 -10.40 18.01 -13.73
N TRP A 73 -9.83 17.28 -14.67
CA TRP A 73 -8.48 16.76 -14.56
C TRP A 73 -7.60 17.31 -15.67
N GLU A 74 -6.51 17.94 -15.26
CA GLU A 74 -5.42 18.40 -16.14
C GLU A 74 -4.13 17.72 -15.69
N GLY A 75 -3.29 17.28 -16.63
CA GLY A 75 -2.04 16.55 -16.33
C GLY A 75 -1.13 17.29 -15.37
N GLY A 76 -1.00 18.62 -15.49
CA GLY A 76 -0.22 19.46 -14.61
C GLY A 76 -0.61 19.40 -13.11
N ILE A 77 -1.87 19.04 -12.80
CA ILE A 77 -2.29 18.82 -11.41
C ILE A 77 -1.59 17.57 -10.84
N GLY A 78 -1.54 16.49 -11.59
CA GLY A 78 -0.89 15.25 -11.17
C GLY A 78 0.60 15.42 -10.91
N GLU A 79 1.28 16.19 -11.75
CA GLU A 79 2.69 16.52 -11.61
C GLU A 79 2.94 17.39 -10.37
N SER A 80 2.16 18.46 -10.18
CA SER A 80 2.36 19.44 -9.11
C SER A 80 1.91 18.96 -7.73
N VAL A 81 1.12 17.89 -7.62
CA VAL A 81 0.64 17.40 -6.31
C VAL A 81 1.78 17.02 -5.36
N ASN A 82 2.90 16.54 -5.89
CA ASN A 82 4.09 16.18 -5.12
C ASN A 82 4.72 17.38 -4.39
N ASP A 83 4.62 18.59 -4.95
CA ASP A 83 5.15 19.82 -4.32
C ASP A 83 4.44 20.17 -3.00
N PHE A 84 3.23 19.65 -2.81
CA PHE A 84 2.38 19.91 -1.65
C PHE A 84 2.23 18.72 -0.71
N LEU A 85 2.84 17.59 -1.03
CA LEU A 85 2.88 16.42 -0.16
C LEU A 85 4.00 16.56 0.88
N PRO A 86 3.84 16.02 2.10
CA PRO A 86 4.91 16.02 3.09
C PRO A 86 6.04 15.10 2.66
N GLN A 87 7.26 15.41 3.10
CA GLN A 87 8.42 14.54 2.90
C GLN A 87 8.11 13.09 3.30
N GLY A 88 8.40 12.15 2.40
CA GLY A 88 8.17 10.72 2.61
C GLY A 88 6.86 10.20 2.01
N VAL A 89 6.01 11.07 1.46
CA VAL A 89 4.92 10.68 0.55
C VAL A 89 5.26 11.16 -0.84
N THR A 90 5.22 10.27 -1.82
CA THR A 90 5.50 10.61 -3.21
C THR A 90 4.49 9.89 -4.11
N VAL A 91 3.81 10.62 -4.97
CA VAL A 91 3.03 10.06 -6.07
C VAL A 91 4.01 9.60 -7.15
N LEU A 92 3.93 8.33 -7.49
CA LEU A 92 4.81 7.67 -8.45
C LEU A 92 4.20 7.64 -9.85
N ARG A 93 2.89 7.43 -9.91
CA ARG A 93 2.11 7.35 -11.16
C ARG A 93 0.69 7.86 -10.89
N PHE A 94 0.07 8.40 -11.91
CA PHE A 94 -1.33 8.80 -11.86
C PHE A 94 -1.98 8.66 -13.25
N GLY A 95 -3.30 8.56 -13.26
CA GLY A 95 -4.07 8.50 -14.51
C GLY A 95 -5.56 8.43 -14.27
N VAL A 96 -6.33 8.80 -15.28
CA VAL A 96 -7.79 8.70 -15.27
C VAL A 96 -8.17 7.22 -15.39
N VAL A 97 -9.11 6.76 -14.56
CA VAL A 97 -9.65 5.41 -14.60
C VAL A 97 -11.16 5.45 -14.86
N GLU A 98 -11.57 4.94 -16.02
CA GLU A 98 -12.97 4.86 -16.40
C GLU A 98 -13.43 3.41 -16.48
N GLY A 99 -14.70 3.14 -16.14
CA GLY A 99 -15.27 1.81 -16.23
C GLY A 99 -14.66 0.74 -15.33
N ARG A 100 -13.74 1.11 -14.45
CA ARG A 100 -13.05 0.19 -13.53
C ARG A 100 -13.93 -0.13 -12.31
N PRO A 101 -13.79 -1.33 -11.72
CA PRO A 101 -14.37 -1.66 -10.42
C PRO A 101 -13.96 -0.67 -9.32
N ARG A 102 -14.52 -0.83 -8.12
CA ARG A 102 -14.08 -0.04 -6.97
C ARG A 102 -12.65 -0.41 -6.59
N LEU A 103 -11.88 0.56 -6.12
CA LEU A 103 -10.46 0.38 -5.78
C LEU A 103 -10.19 -0.89 -4.95
N ASN A 104 -10.98 -1.10 -3.89
CA ASN A 104 -10.79 -2.25 -3.00
C ASN A 104 -11.23 -3.60 -3.61
N GLU A 105 -12.01 -3.59 -4.68
CA GLU A 105 -12.37 -4.80 -5.42
C GLU A 105 -11.19 -5.26 -6.32
N GLU A 106 -10.37 -4.33 -6.79
CA GLU A 106 -9.15 -4.62 -7.54
C GLU A 106 -7.96 -4.97 -6.63
N CYS A 107 -7.98 -4.57 -5.35
CA CYS A 107 -6.94 -4.87 -4.37
C CYS A 107 -7.11 -6.27 -3.76
N VAL A 108 -6.97 -7.31 -4.57
CA VAL A 108 -7.21 -8.72 -4.13
C VAL A 108 -6.01 -9.36 -3.46
N ALA A 109 -4.81 -8.84 -3.70
CA ALA A 109 -3.55 -9.32 -3.14
C ALA A 109 -2.63 -8.19 -2.70
N ALA A 110 -1.72 -8.49 -1.75
CA ALA A 110 -0.63 -7.62 -1.37
C ALA A 110 0.66 -8.41 -1.16
N LEU A 111 1.78 -7.80 -1.49
CA LEU A 111 3.13 -8.31 -1.26
C LEU A 111 3.77 -7.56 -0.09
N TYR A 112 4.27 -8.30 0.88
CA TYR A 112 5.02 -7.78 2.01
C TYR A 112 6.44 -8.31 2.00
N GLY A 113 7.43 -7.42 2.15
CA GLY A 113 8.80 -7.77 2.47
C GLY A 113 9.01 -7.66 3.99
N VAL A 114 9.60 -8.68 4.58
CA VAL A 114 9.94 -8.75 6.00
C VAL A 114 11.44 -8.99 6.12
N TYR A 115 12.16 -7.99 6.59
CA TYR A 115 13.60 -8.09 6.84
C TYR A 115 13.85 -8.47 8.30
N PHE A 116 14.72 -9.46 8.50
CA PHE A 116 15.13 -9.94 9.83
C PHE A 116 16.44 -9.28 10.24
N ARG A 117 16.45 -8.58 11.37
CA ARG A 117 17.66 -7.93 11.91
C ARG A 117 18.70 -8.91 12.39
N GLU A 118 18.26 -10.10 12.86
CA GLU A 118 19.13 -11.15 13.37
C GLU A 118 19.22 -12.31 12.36
N THR A 119 20.45 -12.66 11.98
CA THR A 119 20.73 -13.78 11.06
C THR A 119 20.13 -15.09 11.53
N ARG A 120 20.18 -15.38 12.86
CA ARG A 120 19.63 -16.60 13.41
C ARG A 120 18.12 -16.71 13.21
N ALA A 121 17.38 -15.61 13.38
CA ALA A 121 15.94 -15.58 13.13
C ALA A 121 15.64 -15.81 11.64
N PHE A 122 16.44 -15.19 10.76
CA PHE A 122 16.32 -15.40 9.31
C PHE A 122 16.60 -16.85 8.91
N GLU A 123 17.68 -17.47 9.40
CA GLU A 123 18.00 -18.86 9.07
C GLU A 123 16.89 -19.82 9.53
N ARG A 124 16.32 -19.56 10.69
CA ARG A 124 15.19 -20.34 11.20
C ARG A 124 13.97 -20.23 10.28
N ILE A 125 13.57 -18.99 9.90
CA ILE A 125 12.42 -18.81 9.02
C ILE A 125 12.67 -19.40 7.62
N ARG A 126 13.89 -19.26 7.10
CA ARG A 126 14.27 -19.85 5.83
C ARG A 126 14.07 -21.38 5.81
N ALA A 127 14.50 -22.07 6.85
CA ALA A 127 14.27 -23.52 7.01
C ALA A 127 12.77 -23.82 7.08
N MET A 128 12.01 -23.11 7.91
CA MET A 128 10.56 -23.29 8.03
C MET A 128 9.82 -23.12 6.69
N VAL A 129 10.18 -22.08 5.92
CA VAL A 129 9.60 -21.84 4.58
C VAL A 129 9.95 -22.98 3.62
N SER A 130 11.20 -23.48 3.65
CA SER A 130 11.62 -24.64 2.85
C SER A 130 10.84 -25.91 3.21
N ASP A 131 10.42 -26.05 4.48
CA ASP A 131 9.60 -27.14 5.00
C ASP A 131 8.08 -26.93 4.75
N GLY A 132 7.72 -25.87 3.99
CA GLY A 132 6.33 -25.60 3.61
C GLY A 132 5.52 -24.78 4.62
N TRP A 133 6.17 -24.15 5.63
CA TRP A 133 5.46 -23.28 6.55
C TRP A 133 5.00 -21.99 5.86
N VAL A 134 3.80 -21.53 6.24
CA VAL A 134 3.22 -20.26 5.79
C VAL A 134 2.69 -19.45 6.98
N PRO A 135 2.84 -18.10 6.98
CA PRO A 135 2.45 -17.27 8.11
C PRO A 135 0.94 -17.21 8.36
N VAL A 136 0.15 -17.35 7.31
CA VAL A 136 -1.32 -17.23 7.36
C VAL A 136 -1.97 -18.14 6.32
N GLY A 137 -3.19 -18.61 6.59
CA GLY A 137 -3.90 -19.53 5.70
C GLY A 137 -4.34 -18.95 4.33
N ARG A 138 -4.10 -17.66 4.08
CA ARG A 138 -4.34 -16.97 2.80
C ARG A 138 -3.03 -16.50 2.14
N THR A 139 -1.92 -17.14 2.47
CA THR A 139 -0.65 -16.94 1.76
C THR A 139 -0.79 -17.49 0.36
N LEU A 140 -0.49 -16.65 -0.63
CA LEU A 140 -0.51 -16.99 -2.06
C LEU A 140 0.84 -17.47 -2.53
N ASP A 141 1.90 -16.84 -2.03
CA ASP A 141 3.28 -17.17 -2.30
C ASP A 141 4.18 -16.73 -1.14
N ILE A 142 5.30 -17.43 -0.96
CA ILE A 142 6.29 -17.10 0.07
C ILE A 142 7.68 -17.53 -0.40
N SER A 143 8.65 -16.66 -0.17
CA SER A 143 10.07 -16.95 -0.39
C SER A 143 10.93 -16.34 0.71
N ALA A 144 12.12 -16.88 0.90
CA ALA A 144 13.08 -16.37 1.86
C ALA A 144 14.50 -16.39 1.29
N SER A 145 15.09 -15.19 1.10
CA SER A 145 16.45 -15.02 0.56
C SER A 145 17.11 -13.75 1.13
N GLU A 146 18.42 -13.77 1.30
CA GLU A 146 19.25 -12.60 1.62
C GLU A 146 18.79 -11.77 2.83
N GLY A 147 18.26 -12.41 3.87
CA GLY A 147 17.77 -11.73 5.07
C GLY A 147 16.31 -11.24 4.96
N TRP A 148 15.67 -11.42 3.81
CA TRP A 148 14.27 -11.07 3.53
C TRP A 148 13.39 -12.31 3.43
N MET A 149 12.16 -12.14 3.86
CA MET A 149 11.05 -13.03 3.54
C MET A 149 10.00 -12.21 2.80
N ASP A 150 9.69 -12.60 1.59
CA ASP A 150 8.62 -12.03 0.80
C ASP A 150 7.37 -12.89 0.94
N VAL A 151 6.23 -12.25 1.24
CA VAL A 151 4.95 -12.93 1.47
C VAL A 151 3.86 -12.25 0.66
N ALA A 152 3.32 -12.95 -0.30
CA ALA A 152 2.10 -12.55 -1.00
C ALA A 152 0.87 -13.10 -0.26
N VAL A 153 -0.10 -12.24 0.05
CA VAL A 153 -1.33 -12.60 0.75
C VAL A 153 -2.57 -12.18 -0.01
N ALA A 154 -3.60 -13.01 0.02
CA ALA A 154 -4.93 -12.63 -0.46
C ALA A 154 -5.68 -11.80 0.58
N SER A 155 -6.67 -11.03 0.11
CA SER A 155 -7.55 -10.22 0.97
C SER A 155 -6.82 -9.24 1.89
N PRO A 156 -5.99 -8.32 1.34
CA PRO A 156 -5.13 -7.43 2.12
C PRO A 156 -5.89 -6.47 3.04
N GLY A 157 -7.20 -6.31 2.86
CA GLY A 157 -8.06 -5.59 3.81
C GLY A 157 -8.30 -6.33 5.13
N GLN A 158 -8.05 -7.64 5.16
CA GLN A 158 -8.21 -8.49 6.34
C GLN A 158 -6.86 -8.98 6.87
N ILE A 159 -5.91 -9.24 5.98
CA ILE A 159 -4.58 -9.76 6.30
C ILE A 159 -3.53 -8.71 5.94
N GLY A 160 -2.88 -8.18 6.96
CA GLY A 160 -1.83 -7.19 6.81
C GLY A 160 -0.52 -7.63 7.48
N GLY A 161 0.51 -6.79 7.38
CA GLY A 161 1.82 -7.03 7.99
C GLY A 161 1.75 -7.39 9.49
N GLY A 162 0.77 -6.84 10.21
CA GLY A 162 0.53 -7.18 11.61
C GLY A 162 0.16 -8.64 11.86
N THR A 163 -0.60 -9.24 10.95
CA THR A 163 -0.97 -10.67 11.03
C THR A 163 0.26 -11.55 10.79
N ILE A 164 1.09 -11.18 9.80
CA ILE A 164 2.35 -11.88 9.50
C ILE A 164 3.27 -11.86 10.73
N VAL A 165 3.50 -10.68 11.32
CA VAL A 165 4.36 -10.55 12.52
C VAL A 165 3.83 -11.33 13.71
N LYS A 166 2.51 -11.30 13.96
CA LYS A 166 1.89 -12.10 15.02
C LYS A 166 2.17 -13.60 14.84
N SER A 167 2.15 -14.10 13.61
CA SER A 167 2.49 -15.49 13.32
C SER A 167 3.96 -15.80 13.62
N LEU A 168 4.89 -14.93 13.20
CA LEU A 168 6.32 -15.08 13.49
C LEU A 168 6.61 -15.08 15.00
N VAL A 169 5.91 -14.24 15.76
CA VAL A 169 6.03 -14.23 17.24
C VAL A 169 5.47 -15.52 17.85
N LYS A 170 4.33 -16.00 17.38
CA LYS A 170 3.72 -17.26 17.83
C LYS A 170 4.65 -18.45 17.62
N GLU A 171 5.35 -18.51 16.50
CA GLU A 171 6.34 -19.54 16.19
C GLU A 171 7.67 -19.34 16.96
N GLY A 172 7.81 -18.26 17.73
CA GLY A 172 9.04 -17.92 18.45
C GLY A 172 10.24 -17.62 17.55
N VAL A 173 9.99 -17.21 16.31
CA VAL A 173 11.04 -16.76 15.36
C VAL A 173 11.59 -15.42 15.80
N VAL A 174 10.70 -14.51 16.22
CA VAL A 174 11.01 -13.20 16.78
C VAL A 174 10.18 -12.96 18.04
N ARG A 175 10.59 -12.01 18.87
CA ARG A 175 9.86 -11.62 20.10
C ARG A 175 8.87 -10.49 19.87
N SER A 176 9.20 -9.59 18.93
CA SER A 176 8.42 -8.38 18.69
C SER A 176 8.72 -7.76 17.32
N TRP A 177 7.95 -6.73 16.98
CA TRP A 177 8.16 -5.90 15.80
C TRP A 177 9.55 -5.25 15.71
N SER A 178 10.19 -4.95 16.84
CA SER A 178 11.50 -4.28 16.89
C SER A 178 12.62 -5.09 16.25
N GLU A 179 12.45 -6.41 16.12
CA GLU A 179 13.42 -7.32 15.51
C GLU A 179 13.27 -7.41 13.97
N LEU A 180 12.26 -6.74 13.40
CA LEU A 180 11.92 -6.80 11.98
C LEU A 180 11.86 -5.40 11.36
N LEU A 181 11.99 -5.36 10.02
CA LEU A 181 11.46 -4.29 9.19
C LEU A 181 10.40 -4.90 8.27
N VAL A 182 9.17 -4.43 8.38
CA VAL A 182 8.07 -4.87 7.54
C VAL A 182 7.74 -3.75 6.57
N THR A 183 7.67 -4.04 5.28
CA THR A 183 7.32 -3.09 4.22
C THR A 183 6.23 -3.71 3.35
N ARG A 184 5.19 -2.96 3.00
CA ARG A 184 4.27 -3.36 1.95
C ARG A 184 4.84 -2.94 0.61
N LEU A 185 5.22 -3.91 -0.23
CA LEU A 185 5.88 -3.67 -1.50
C LEU A 185 4.90 -3.29 -2.59
N ALA A 186 3.75 -3.98 -2.65
CA ALA A 186 2.71 -3.75 -3.64
C ALA A 186 1.34 -4.15 -3.14
N VAL A 187 0.30 -3.55 -3.75
CA VAL A 187 -1.11 -3.93 -3.60
C VAL A 187 -1.76 -3.94 -4.99
N GLY A 188 -2.56 -4.95 -5.28
CA GLY A 188 -3.25 -5.03 -6.57
C GLY A 188 -3.85 -6.39 -6.88
N GLY A 189 -3.74 -6.80 -8.14
CA GLY A 189 -4.18 -8.08 -8.65
C GLY A 189 -3.25 -9.23 -8.27
N TRP A 190 -3.69 -10.45 -8.58
CA TRP A 190 -2.89 -11.66 -8.49
C TRP A 190 -2.87 -12.35 -9.85
N SER A 191 -1.67 -12.57 -10.42
CA SER A 191 -1.49 -13.20 -11.74
C SER A 191 -1.46 -14.73 -11.70
N GLY A 192 -1.51 -15.34 -10.53
CA GLY A 192 -1.21 -16.76 -10.30
C GLY A 192 0.22 -17.01 -9.81
N GLU A 193 1.14 -16.06 -10.04
CA GLU A 193 2.55 -16.17 -9.67
C GLU A 193 3.04 -14.98 -8.84
N ARG A 194 2.49 -13.79 -9.08
CA ARG A 194 2.93 -12.55 -8.41
C ARG A 194 1.80 -11.56 -8.19
N VAL A 195 1.99 -10.69 -7.20
CA VAL A 195 1.15 -9.51 -7.02
C VAL A 195 1.46 -8.51 -8.13
N THR A 196 0.43 -8.12 -8.86
CA THR A 196 0.52 -7.11 -9.93
C THR A 196 -0.02 -5.79 -9.38
N PRO A 197 0.83 -4.77 -9.20
CA PRO A 197 0.38 -3.43 -8.79
C PRO A 197 -0.70 -2.91 -9.71
N LEU A 198 -1.63 -2.13 -9.18
CA LEU A 198 -2.66 -1.51 -10.00
C LEU A 198 -2.03 -0.52 -10.98
N THR A 199 -2.53 -0.53 -12.22
CA THR A 199 -2.08 0.39 -13.26
C THR A 199 -2.89 1.67 -13.26
N CYS A 200 -2.25 2.75 -13.68
CA CYS A 200 -2.87 4.01 -14.08
C CYS A 200 -2.81 4.06 -15.61
N GLU A 201 -3.93 4.27 -16.29
CA GLU A 201 -3.91 4.57 -17.73
C GLU A 201 -3.52 6.03 -17.89
N GLY A 202 -2.30 6.30 -18.39
CA GLY A 202 -1.78 7.63 -18.73
C GLY A 202 -0.85 8.24 -17.66
N GLY A 203 0.34 8.61 -18.08
CA GLY A 203 1.26 9.52 -17.39
C GLY A 203 2.08 8.90 -16.25
N GLU A 204 3.37 8.65 -16.53
CA GLU A 204 4.39 8.68 -15.51
C GLU A 204 4.72 10.14 -15.22
N PRO A 205 4.85 10.58 -13.95
CA PRO A 205 5.44 11.88 -13.67
C PRO A 205 6.90 11.85 -14.11
N GLY A 206 7.27 12.81 -14.96
CA GLY A 206 8.65 13.03 -15.42
C GLY A 206 9.60 13.39 -14.28
#